data_de03bb72e997a503a3967751ba4ff173
#
_entry.id   de03bb72e997a503a3967751ba4ff173
#
_cell.length_a   1.000
_cell.length_b   1.000
_cell.length_c   1.000
_cell.angle_alpha   90.00
_cell.angle_beta   90.00
_cell.angle_gamma   90.00
#
_symmetry.space_group_name_H-M   'P 1'
#
loop_
_entity.id
_entity.type
_entity.pdbx_description
1 polymer ?
#
loop_
_entity_poly.entity_id
_entity_poly.type
_entity_poly.pdbx_seq_one_letter_code
_entity_poly.pdbx_strand_id
1 'polypeptide(L)'
;GWIEQLQAGAGTQRDVTELARVLTGWSADPRDGRFRFASRRHDEGAKTWLGERVPARGQAQGEWALDRLAEHPATARRIAHKLAQHFIADQPEPELVQATAQVFTRSGGDLRASTRALLLHPLARPEAVRGTQFKTPYRFVLSLLRACDARPAPGEGWQPVLGALRQLGQPLFGCVTPDGYKTTREAWLDPEALARRVDIAARLAQRLRPDPGELLQTLGDGIGAATRAALQREPERLRAALLLGAPDFQNT
;
A
#
# COMPACT_ATOMS: atom_id res chain seq x y z
N GLY A 1 -1.89 -6.56 11.39
CA GLY A 1 -0.46 -6.34 11.52
C GLY A 1 0.36 -7.59 11.82
N TRP A 2 1.32 -7.48 12.70
CA TRP A 2 2.20 -8.58 13.11
C TRP A 2 1.46 -9.77 13.76
N ILE A 3 0.41 -9.48 14.52
CA ILE A 3 -0.42 -10.49 15.20
C ILE A 3 -1.17 -11.38 14.19
N GLU A 4 -1.74 -10.79 13.15
CA GLU A 4 -2.41 -11.54 12.07
C GLU A 4 -1.44 -12.41 11.28
N GLN A 5 -0.18 -12.01 11.17
CA GLN A 5 0.86 -12.80 10.52
C GLN A 5 1.30 -14.00 11.33
N LEU A 6 1.40 -13.84 12.64
CA LEU A 6 1.66 -14.95 13.56
C LEU A 6 0.50 -15.96 13.52
N GLN A 7 -0.74 -15.49 13.39
CA GLN A 7 -1.92 -16.35 13.24
C GLN A 7 -2.01 -17.04 11.87
N ALA A 8 -1.50 -16.45 10.82
CA ALA A 8 -1.58 -17.00 9.46
C ALA A 8 -0.56 -18.11 9.15
N GLY A 9 0.33 -18.48 10.08
CA GLY A 9 1.25 -19.59 9.79
C GLY A 9 2.32 -19.95 10.81
N ALA A 10 2.50 -19.22 11.90
CA ALA A 10 3.60 -19.52 12.83
C ALA A 10 3.29 -19.24 14.31
N GLY A 11 2.14 -18.66 14.67
CA GLY A 11 1.84 -18.27 16.04
C GLY A 11 0.48 -18.77 16.55
N THR A 12 0.42 -19.09 17.83
CA THR A 12 -0.78 -19.45 18.54
C THR A 12 -1.36 -18.23 19.30
N GLN A 13 -2.61 -18.34 19.79
CA GLN A 13 -3.17 -17.32 20.69
C GLN A 13 -2.30 -17.13 21.95
N ARG A 14 -1.60 -18.18 22.37
CA ARG A 14 -0.64 -18.10 23.47
C ARG A 14 0.53 -17.18 23.13
N ASP A 15 1.08 -17.27 21.92
CA ASP A 15 2.18 -16.41 21.49
C ASP A 15 1.78 -14.93 21.45
N VAL A 16 0.53 -14.64 21.07
CA VAL A 16 -0.02 -13.28 21.15
C VAL A 16 -0.02 -12.77 22.61
N THR A 17 -0.48 -13.61 23.54
CA THR A 17 -0.53 -13.27 24.96
C THR A 17 0.87 -13.09 25.55
N GLU A 18 1.79 -14.01 25.23
CA GLU A 18 3.18 -13.93 25.69
C GLU A 18 3.90 -12.68 25.12
N LEU A 19 3.68 -12.33 23.83
CA LEU A 19 4.22 -11.09 23.27
C LEU A 19 3.64 -9.85 23.99
N ALA A 20 2.35 -9.85 24.29
CA ALA A 20 1.75 -8.76 25.07
C ALA A 20 2.41 -8.62 26.46
N ARG A 21 2.71 -9.74 27.13
CA ARG A 21 3.45 -9.75 28.41
C ARG A 21 4.89 -9.25 28.25
N VAL A 22 5.57 -9.62 27.16
CA VAL A 22 6.92 -9.15 26.81
C VAL A 22 6.95 -7.63 26.65
N LEU A 23 5.94 -7.05 26.01
CA LEU A 23 5.86 -5.61 25.72
C LEU A 23 5.26 -4.78 26.87
N THR A 24 4.87 -5.40 27.99
CA THR A 24 4.39 -4.66 29.16
C THR A 24 5.44 -3.66 29.64
N GLY A 25 5.03 -2.50 30.10
CA GLY A 25 5.92 -1.41 30.49
C GLY A 25 6.39 -0.52 29.36
N TRP A 26 6.27 -0.96 28.09
CA TRP A 26 6.55 -0.07 26.94
C TRP A 26 5.44 0.98 26.83
N SER A 27 5.83 2.23 26.74
CA SER A 27 4.92 3.37 26.75
C SER A 27 5.48 4.54 25.94
N ALA A 28 4.65 5.52 25.69
CA ALA A 28 5.07 6.83 25.18
C ALA A 28 4.96 7.87 26.29
N ASP A 29 5.89 8.83 26.32
CA ASP A 29 5.75 10.00 27.18
C ASP A 29 4.59 10.87 26.64
N PRO A 30 3.59 11.21 27.46
CA PRO A 30 2.42 11.97 26.99
C PRO A 30 2.76 13.42 26.57
N ARG A 31 3.95 13.95 26.91
CA ARG A 31 4.34 15.31 26.61
C ARG A 31 4.96 15.46 25.22
N ASP A 32 5.80 14.49 24.82
CA ASP A 32 6.59 14.58 23.58
C ASP A 32 6.47 13.34 22.69
N GLY A 33 5.72 12.32 23.12
CA GLY A 33 5.51 11.09 22.37
C GLY A 33 6.73 10.16 22.34
N ARG A 34 7.81 10.46 23.04
CA ARG A 34 9.03 9.65 23.04
C ARG A 34 8.82 8.34 23.75
N PHE A 35 9.53 7.31 23.30
CA PHE A 35 9.52 6.02 23.95
C PHE A 35 9.99 6.12 25.41
N ARG A 36 9.27 5.42 26.29
CA ARG A 36 9.59 5.32 27.69
C ARG A 36 9.29 3.90 28.19
N PHE A 37 10.23 3.31 28.90
CA PHE A 37 10.02 2.06 29.61
C PHE A 37 9.61 2.31 31.07
N ALA A 38 8.45 1.80 31.47
CA ALA A 38 7.92 1.89 32.84
C ALA A 38 8.10 0.54 33.56
N SER A 39 9.25 0.32 34.21
CA SER A 39 9.62 -0.94 34.85
C SER A 39 8.56 -1.47 35.84
N ARG A 40 7.93 -0.57 36.58
CA ARG A 40 6.86 -0.95 37.55
C ARG A 40 5.62 -1.55 36.90
N ARG A 41 5.43 -1.38 35.60
CA ARG A 41 4.32 -1.93 34.82
C ARG A 41 4.72 -3.16 34.00
N HIS A 42 5.99 -3.55 34.09
CA HIS A 42 6.51 -4.69 33.34
C HIS A 42 6.20 -5.99 34.09
N ASP A 43 5.77 -7.01 33.34
CA ASP A 43 5.62 -8.37 33.84
C ASP A 43 7.00 -9.04 33.90
N GLU A 44 7.52 -9.26 35.13
CA GLU A 44 8.83 -9.88 35.36
C GLU A 44 8.79 -11.43 35.32
N GLY A 45 7.61 -12.04 35.16
CA GLY A 45 7.45 -13.49 35.09
C GLY A 45 8.18 -14.11 33.91
N ALA A 46 8.57 -15.37 34.04
CA ALA A 46 9.16 -16.14 32.93
C ALA A 46 8.17 -16.22 31.75
N LYS A 47 8.69 -16.10 30.57
CA LYS A 47 7.92 -16.11 29.31
C LYS A 47 8.53 -17.09 28.31
N THR A 48 7.66 -17.74 27.55
CA THR A 48 8.05 -18.56 26.39
C THR A 48 7.26 -18.05 25.19
N TRP A 49 7.96 -17.66 24.13
CA TRP A 49 7.37 -17.06 22.96
C TRP A 49 7.91 -17.69 21.69
N LEU A 50 7.03 -18.06 20.76
CA LEU A 50 7.37 -18.80 19.54
C LEU A 50 8.22 -20.07 19.81
N GLY A 51 7.96 -20.76 20.93
CA GLY A 51 8.70 -21.94 21.34
C GLY A 51 10.03 -21.67 22.04
N GLU A 52 10.51 -20.42 22.10
CA GLU A 52 11.76 -20.04 22.74
C GLU A 52 11.52 -19.37 24.08
N ARG A 53 12.39 -19.68 25.08
CA ARG A 53 12.38 -18.98 26.37
C ARG A 53 12.96 -17.57 26.16
N VAL A 54 12.21 -16.56 26.59
CA VAL A 54 12.67 -15.17 26.51
C VAL A 54 13.85 -14.95 27.49
N PRO A 55 15.08 -14.70 27.00
CA PRO A 55 16.27 -14.71 27.85
C PRO A 55 16.51 -13.39 28.57
N ALA A 56 16.02 -12.29 28.00
CA ALA A 56 16.25 -10.93 28.50
C ALA A 56 15.35 -10.59 29.70
N ARG A 57 15.59 -9.45 30.33
CA ARG A 57 14.76 -8.90 31.42
C ARG A 57 14.40 -7.44 31.13
N GLY A 58 13.28 -6.98 31.65
CA GLY A 58 12.84 -5.60 31.52
C GLY A 58 12.65 -5.19 30.06
N GLN A 59 13.09 -3.99 29.71
CA GLN A 59 12.99 -3.43 28.36
C GLN A 59 13.59 -4.34 27.28
N ALA A 60 14.72 -4.99 27.57
CA ALA A 60 15.43 -5.84 26.63
C ALA A 60 14.61 -7.08 26.16
N GLN A 61 13.57 -7.47 26.87
CA GLN A 61 12.65 -8.52 26.40
C GLN A 61 11.92 -8.11 25.11
N GLY A 62 11.44 -6.86 25.07
CA GLY A 62 10.79 -6.33 23.89
C GLY A 62 11.75 -6.15 22.72
N GLU A 63 12.95 -5.67 22.98
CA GLU A 63 14.01 -5.53 21.99
C GLU A 63 14.36 -6.88 21.37
N TRP A 64 14.61 -7.89 22.19
CA TRP A 64 14.84 -9.26 21.75
C TRP A 64 13.69 -9.81 20.89
N ALA A 65 12.45 -9.56 21.30
CA ALA A 65 11.28 -10.02 20.54
C ALA A 65 11.17 -9.32 19.17
N LEU A 66 11.51 -8.03 19.08
CA LEU A 66 11.55 -7.31 17.81
C LEU A 66 12.63 -7.85 16.88
N ASP A 67 13.82 -8.17 17.40
CA ASP A 67 14.91 -8.77 16.63
C ASP A 67 14.45 -10.14 16.05
N ARG A 68 13.85 -10.98 16.89
CA ARG A 68 13.28 -12.28 16.44
C ARG A 68 12.21 -12.12 15.37
N LEU A 69 11.34 -11.13 15.49
CA LEU A 69 10.35 -10.83 14.44
C LEU A 69 11.01 -10.37 13.15
N ALA A 70 12.02 -9.53 13.23
CA ALA A 70 12.73 -9.04 12.06
C ALA A 70 13.43 -10.16 11.28
N GLU A 71 13.99 -11.13 11.98
CA GLU A 71 14.68 -12.30 11.41
C GLU A 71 13.74 -13.43 10.97
N HIS A 72 12.47 -13.39 11.38
CA HIS A 72 11.55 -14.50 11.15
C HIS A 72 11.26 -14.73 9.65
N PRO A 73 11.27 -15.99 9.16
CA PRO A 73 11.02 -16.27 7.73
C PRO A 73 9.67 -15.79 7.21
N ALA A 74 8.64 -15.74 8.05
CA ALA A 74 7.34 -15.19 7.69
C ALA A 74 7.43 -13.67 7.42
N THR A 75 8.27 -12.96 8.17
CA THR A 75 8.55 -11.53 7.94
C THR A 75 9.19 -11.32 6.58
N ALA A 76 10.22 -12.09 6.25
CA ALA A 76 10.89 -12.00 4.96
C ALA A 76 9.88 -12.20 3.81
N ARG A 77 9.04 -13.25 3.87
CA ARG A 77 8.00 -13.49 2.86
C ARG A 77 6.99 -12.35 2.76
N ARG A 78 6.53 -11.83 3.91
CA ARG A 78 5.55 -10.74 3.91
C ARG A 78 6.13 -9.44 3.37
N ILE A 79 7.33 -9.06 3.79
CA ILE A 79 7.98 -7.85 3.28
C ILE A 79 8.20 -7.97 1.78
N ALA A 80 8.71 -9.10 1.30
CA ALA A 80 8.87 -9.38 -0.12
C ALA A 80 7.54 -9.29 -0.89
N HIS A 81 6.49 -9.91 -0.36
CA HIS A 81 5.15 -9.84 -0.96
C HIS A 81 4.60 -8.41 -1.00
N LYS A 82 4.74 -7.64 0.08
CA LYS A 82 4.30 -6.24 0.13
C LYS A 82 5.09 -5.33 -0.81
N LEU A 83 6.39 -5.52 -0.93
CA LEU A 83 7.20 -4.82 -1.92
C LEU A 83 6.77 -5.16 -3.34
N ALA A 84 6.55 -6.44 -3.64
CA ALA A 84 6.09 -6.89 -4.94
C ALA A 84 4.68 -6.36 -5.26
N GLN A 85 3.76 -6.36 -4.29
CA GLN A 85 2.43 -5.73 -4.45
C GLN A 85 2.53 -4.23 -4.73
N HIS A 86 3.47 -3.55 -4.09
CA HIS A 86 3.61 -2.11 -4.24
C HIS A 86 4.20 -1.70 -5.59
N PHE A 87 5.21 -2.43 -6.08
CA PHE A 87 5.99 -2.04 -7.24
C PHE A 87 5.62 -2.80 -8.52
N ILE A 88 5.06 -4.01 -8.42
CA ILE A 88 4.95 -4.91 -9.55
C ILE A 88 3.49 -5.21 -9.92
N ALA A 89 2.74 -5.90 -9.06
CA ALA A 89 1.37 -6.34 -9.37
C ALA A 89 0.54 -6.53 -8.11
N ASP A 90 -0.78 -6.40 -8.21
CA ASP A 90 -1.70 -6.67 -7.09
C ASP A 90 -1.56 -8.11 -6.58
N GLN A 91 -1.32 -9.04 -7.48
CA GLN A 91 -1.03 -10.45 -7.18
C GLN A 91 0.32 -10.83 -7.81
N PRO A 92 1.43 -10.59 -7.09
CA PRO A 92 2.76 -10.87 -7.62
C PRO A 92 3.02 -12.38 -7.71
N GLU A 93 3.80 -12.77 -8.72
CA GLU A 93 4.21 -14.15 -8.93
C GLU A 93 4.92 -14.73 -7.69
N PRO A 94 4.55 -15.94 -7.23
CA PRO A 94 5.16 -16.57 -6.05
C PRO A 94 6.68 -16.73 -6.15
N GLU A 95 7.20 -16.99 -7.34
CA GLU A 95 8.64 -17.10 -7.60
C GLU A 95 9.37 -15.79 -7.31
N LEU A 96 8.81 -14.65 -7.77
CA LEU A 96 9.36 -13.31 -7.52
C LEU A 96 9.39 -12.99 -6.02
N VAL A 97 8.30 -13.30 -5.32
CA VAL A 97 8.19 -13.12 -3.87
C VAL A 97 9.23 -13.96 -3.14
N GLN A 98 9.37 -15.24 -3.52
CA GLN A 98 10.33 -16.16 -2.91
C GLN A 98 11.78 -15.70 -3.14
N ALA A 99 12.13 -15.31 -4.35
CA ALA A 99 13.47 -14.82 -4.68
C ALA A 99 13.81 -13.57 -3.85
N THR A 100 12.87 -12.63 -3.74
CA THR A 100 13.04 -11.41 -2.94
C THR A 100 13.15 -11.72 -1.45
N ALA A 101 12.34 -12.64 -0.91
CA ALA A 101 12.40 -13.07 0.49
C ALA A 101 13.74 -13.73 0.84
N GLN A 102 14.32 -14.50 -0.07
CA GLN A 102 15.65 -15.08 0.12
C GLN A 102 16.74 -14.02 0.22
N VAL A 103 16.66 -12.93 -0.59
CA VAL A 103 17.60 -11.82 -0.49
C VAL A 103 17.43 -11.10 0.85
N PHE A 104 16.19 -10.83 1.27
CA PHE A 104 15.91 -10.25 2.58
C PHE A 104 16.54 -11.05 3.71
N THR A 105 16.31 -12.37 3.74
CA THR A 105 16.89 -13.24 4.79
C THR A 105 18.41 -13.26 4.76
N ARG A 106 19.03 -13.42 3.58
CA ARG A 106 20.50 -13.48 3.46
C ARG A 106 21.20 -12.16 3.79
N SER A 107 20.54 -11.06 3.59
CA SER A 107 21.07 -9.71 3.87
C SER A 107 20.78 -9.21 5.29
N GLY A 108 20.16 -10.02 6.15
CA GLY A 108 19.78 -9.59 7.50
C GLY A 108 18.69 -8.50 7.49
N GLY A 109 17.78 -8.52 6.51
CA GLY A 109 16.67 -7.57 6.42
C GLY A 109 16.97 -6.29 5.63
N ASP A 110 18.05 -6.25 4.83
CA ASP A 110 18.37 -5.08 4.00
C ASP A 110 17.27 -4.82 2.94
N LEU A 111 16.48 -3.77 3.18
CA LEU A 111 15.38 -3.37 2.30
C LEU A 111 15.88 -2.86 0.95
N ARG A 112 17.05 -2.22 0.88
CA ARG A 112 17.64 -1.75 -0.37
C ARG A 112 18.04 -2.94 -1.25
N ALA A 113 18.74 -3.92 -0.70
CA ALA A 113 19.12 -5.12 -1.41
C ALA A 113 17.89 -5.89 -1.91
N SER A 114 16.88 -6.03 -1.06
CA SER A 114 15.61 -6.70 -1.38
C SER A 114 14.84 -5.98 -2.47
N THR A 115 14.69 -4.66 -2.38
CA THR A 115 14.00 -3.86 -3.41
C THR A 115 14.76 -3.89 -4.73
N ARG A 116 16.09 -3.80 -4.69
CA ARG A 116 16.92 -3.91 -5.89
C ARG A 116 16.74 -5.28 -6.58
N ALA A 117 16.78 -6.37 -5.80
CA ALA A 117 16.60 -7.71 -6.33
C ALA A 117 15.21 -7.88 -6.98
N LEU A 118 14.17 -7.35 -6.33
CA LEU A 118 12.82 -7.32 -6.86
C LEU A 118 12.74 -6.62 -8.23
N LEU A 119 13.22 -5.37 -8.30
CA LEU A 119 13.09 -4.54 -9.50
C LEU A 119 13.96 -5.02 -10.67
N LEU A 120 15.05 -5.73 -10.40
CA LEU A 120 15.92 -6.31 -11.44
C LEU A 120 15.53 -7.73 -11.84
N HIS A 121 14.51 -8.31 -11.20
CA HIS A 121 14.07 -9.68 -11.53
C HIS A 121 13.41 -9.72 -12.93
N PRO A 122 13.62 -10.77 -13.73
CA PRO A 122 13.00 -10.91 -15.05
C PRO A 122 11.47 -10.78 -15.04
N LEU A 123 10.79 -11.28 -14.00
CA LEU A 123 9.33 -11.19 -13.84
C LEU A 123 8.83 -9.77 -13.45
N ALA A 124 9.73 -8.84 -13.17
CA ALA A 124 9.39 -7.44 -12.86
C ALA A 124 9.55 -6.50 -14.07
N ARG A 125 9.77 -7.03 -15.27
CA ARG A 125 9.94 -6.21 -16.47
C ARG A 125 8.65 -5.47 -16.82
N PRO A 126 8.74 -4.21 -17.30
CA PRO A 126 7.58 -3.38 -17.60
C PRO A 126 6.55 -4.04 -18.53
N GLU A 127 7.01 -4.84 -19.50
CA GLU A 127 6.14 -5.54 -20.45
C GLU A 127 5.27 -6.61 -19.78
N ALA A 128 5.78 -7.23 -18.70
CA ALA A 128 5.06 -8.28 -17.96
C ALA A 128 4.08 -7.72 -16.93
N VAL A 129 4.30 -6.48 -16.46
CA VAL A 129 3.58 -5.94 -15.29
C VAL A 129 2.69 -4.73 -15.62
N ARG A 130 2.70 -4.25 -16.86
CA ARG A 130 1.86 -3.12 -17.27
C ARG A 130 0.37 -3.44 -17.08
N GLY A 131 -0.36 -2.56 -16.39
CA GLY A 131 -1.79 -2.72 -16.14
C GLY A 131 -2.15 -3.78 -15.09
N THR A 132 -1.17 -4.36 -14.39
CA THR A 132 -1.40 -5.41 -13.39
C THR A 132 -1.76 -4.87 -12.00
N GLN A 133 -1.56 -3.58 -11.77
CA GLN A 133 -1.93 -2.92 -10.53
C GLN A 133 -3.18 -2.06 -10.71
N PHE A 134 -4.18 -2.30 -9.88
CA PHE A 134 -5.36 -1.43 -9.81
C PHE A 134 -5.07 -0.20 -8.96
N LYS A 135 -5.41 0.98 -9.44
CA LYS A 135 -5.20 2.21 -8.67
C LYS A 135 -6.12 2.25 -7.45
N THR A 136 -5.55 2.29 -6.25
CA THR A 136 -6.32 2.65 -5.06
C THR A 136 -6.96 4.03 -5.24
N PRO A 137 -8.00 4.41 -4.48
CA PRO A 137 -8.58 5.76 -4.56
C PRO A 137 -7.54 6.87 -4.48
N TYR A 138 -6.55 6.74 -3.61
CA TYR A 138 -5.46 7.71 -3.49
C TYR A 138 -4.62 7.81 -4.78
N ARG A 139 -4.18 6.66 -5.32
CA ARG A 139 -3.43 6.63 -6.59
C ARG A 139 -4.26 7.17 -7.75
N PHE A 140 -5.55 6.83 -7.82
CA PHE A 140 -6.46 7.29 -8.84
C PHE A 140 -6.60 8.82 -8.84
N VAL A 141 -6.92 9.41 -7.67
CA VAL A 141 -7.07 10.87 -7.55
C VAL A 141 -5.76 11.60 -7.88
N LEU A 142 -4.61 11.11 -7.40
CA LEU A 142 -3.32 11.70 -7.76
C LEU A 142 -3.00 11.55 -9.26
N SER A 143 -3.37 10.42 -9.88
CA SER A 143 -3.20 10.24 -11.32
C SER A 143 -4.05 11.20 -12.13
N LEU A 144 -5.29 11.48 -11.70
CA LEU A 144 -6.15 12.49 -12.31
C LEU A 144 -5.49 13.88 -12.26
N LEU A 145 -5.02 14.28 -11.07
CA LEU A 145 -4.38 15.58 -10.89
C LEU A 145 -3.12 15.73 -11.76
N ARG A 146 -2.29 14.68 -11.79
CA ARG A 146 -1.06 14.69 -12.60
C ARG A 146 -1.34 14.70 -14.10
N ALA A 147 -2.30 13.90 -14.57
CA ALA A 147 -2.65 13.85 -15.98
C ALA A 147 -3.19 15.20 -16.48
N CYS A 148 -3.85 15.98 -15.61
CA CYS A 148 -4.39 17.30 -15.94
C CYS A 148 -3.46 18.46 -15.55
N ASP A 149 -2.23 18.22 -15.10
CA ASP A 149 -1.35 19.21 -14.44
C ASP A 149 -2.09 20.10 -13.43
N ALA A 150 -3.06 19.51 -12.72
CA ALA A 150 -3.94 20.23 -11.83
C ALA A 150 -3.25 20.52 -10.49
N ARG A 151 -3.23 21.78 -10.13
CA ARG A 151 -2.77 22.29 -8.83
C ARG A 151 -3.89 23.09 -8.17
N PRO A 152 -4.01 23.04 -6.84
CA PRO A 152 -4.94 23.94 -6.15
C PRO A 152 -4.57 25.40 -6.47
N ALA A 153 -5.56 26.21 -6.80
CA ALA A 153 -5.34 27.63 -6.94
C ALA A 153 -4.90 28.24 -5.58
N PRO A 154 -4.12 29.33 -5.58
CA PRO A 154 -3.79 30.02 -4.36
C PRO A 154 -5.05 30.35 -3.55
N GLY A 155 -5.15 29.86 -2.30
CA GLY A 155 -6.31 30.07 -1.42
C GLY A 155 -7.41 29.00 -1.51
N GLU A 156 -7.47 28.15 -2.54
CA GLU A 156 -8.50 27.08 -2.63
C GLU A 156 -8.23 25.88 -1.71
N GLY A 157 -6.97 25.63 -1.35
CA GLY A 157 -6.58 24.48 -0.54
C GLY A 157 -6.85 23.12 -1.18
N TRP A 158 -6.62 22.05 -0.43
CA TRP A 158 -6.76 20.67 -0.88
C TRP A 158 -8.13 20.04 -0.57
N GLN A 159 -9.11 20.83 -0.09
CA GLN A 159 -10.41 20.32 0.36
C GLN A 159 -11.17 19.51 -0.72
N PRO A 160 -11.19 19.91 -2.01
CA PRO A 160 -11.84 19.09 -3.06
C PRO A 160 -11.18 17.71 -3.23
N VAL A 161 -9.85 17.66 -3.14
CA VAL A 161 -9.07 16.41 -3.24
C VAL A 161 -9.36 15.51 -2.03
N LEU A 162 -9.34 16.08 -0.83
CA LEU A 162 -9.67 15.35 0.40
C LEU A 162 -11.13 14.86 0.39
N GLY A 163 -12.04 15.66 -0.18
CA GLY A 163 -13.43 15.27 -0.40
C GLY A 163 -13.57 14.07 -1.35
N ALA A 164 -12.87 14.09 -2.46
CA ALA A 164 -12.84 12.96 -3.41
C ALA A 164 -12.32 11.67 -2.76
N LEU A 165 -11.25 11.76 -1.98
CA LEU A 165 -10.71 10.60 -1.25
C LEU A 165 -11.71 10.03 -0.24
N ARG A 166 -12.45 10.89 0.48
CA ARG A 166 -13.53 10.45 1.38
C ARG A 166 -14.67 9.76 0.62
N GLN A 167 -15.11 10.34 -0.50
CA GLN A 167 -16.18 9.77 -1.35
C GLN A 167 -15.79 8.40 -1.92
N LEU A 168 -14.49 8.19 -2.18
CA LEU A 168 -13.96 6.93 -2.67
C LEU A 168 -13.58 5.94 -1.55
N GLY A 169 -13.83 6.26 -0.28
CA GLY A 169 -13.61 5.38 0.85
C GLY A 169 -12.17 5.31 1.37
N GLN A 170 -11.28 6.20 0.90
CA GLN A 170 -9.88 6.25 1.36
C GLN A 170 -9.50 7.65 1.90
N PRO A 171 -10.17 8.16 2.96
CA PRO A 171 -9.75 9.40 3.59
C PRO A 171 -8.32 9.30 4.13
N LEU A 172 -7.53 10.36 4.01
CA LEU A 172 -6.19 10.41 4.59
C LEU A 172 -6.27 10.24 6.11
N PHE A 173 -5.39 9.39 6.66
CA PHE A 173 -5.33 9.05 8.09
C PHE A 173 -6.63 8.48 8.67
N GLY A 174 -7.58 8.05 7.83
CA GLY A 174 -8.88 7.53 8.25
C GLY A 174 -8.99 6.01 8.26
N CYS A 175 -7.88 5.27 8.10
CA CYS A 175 -7.92 3.83 8.18
C CYS A 175 -8.20 3.39 9.63
N VAL A 176 -9.25 2.58 9.81
CA VAL A 176 -9.68 2.12 11.14
C VAL A 176 -8.78 1.00 11.66
N THR A 177 -8.23 0.20 10.74
CA THR A 177 -7.40 -0.97 11.09
C THR A 177 -5.92 -0.63 11.07
N PRO A 178 -5.10 -1.21 11.97
CA PRO A 178 -3.68 -0.90 12.09
C PRO A 178 -2.82 -1.40 10.91
N ASP A 179 -3.36 -2.31 10.09
CA ASP A 179 -2.71 -2.84 8.89
C ASP A 179 -2.78 -1.88 7.67
N GLY A 180 -3.51 -0.78 7.82
CA GLY A 180 -3.68 0.22 6.77
C GLY A 180 -4.70 -0.19 5.71
N TYR A 181 -4.92 0.69 4.72
CA TYR A 181 -5.79 0.41 3.60
C TYR A 181 -5.24 -0.73 2.74
N LYS A 182 -6.14 -1.59 2.27
CA LYS A 182 -5.79 -2.62 1.30
C LYS A 182 -5.33 -1.98 -0.01
N THR A 183 -4.42 -2.65 -0.71
CA THR A 183 -3.83 -2.12 -1.96
C THR A 183 -4.26 -2.90 -3.19
N THR A 184 -5.01 -3.97 -3.03
CA THR A 184 -5.42 -4.86 -4.11
C THR A 184 -6.73 -4.45 -4.77
N ARG A 185 -6.92 -4.88 -6.00
CA ARG A 185 -8.09 -4.62 -6.84
C ARG A 185 -9.40 -5.00 -6.15
N GLU A 186 -9.45 -6.17 -5.53
CA GLU A 186 -10.65 -6.73 -4.91
C GLU A 186 -11.23 -5.83 -3.82
N ALA A 187 -10.35 -5.07 -3.15
CA ALA A 187 -10.77 -4.17 -2.07
C ALA A 187 -11.44 -2.87 -2.58
N TRP A 188 -11.25 -2.53 -3.87
CA TRP A 188 -11.65 -1.24 -4.41
C TRP A 188 -12.50 -1.32 -5.68
N LEU A 189 -12.66 -2.53 -6.23
CA LEU A 189 -13.41 -2.76 -7.46
C LEU A 189 -14.81 -3.27 -7.12
N ASP A 190 -15.73 -2.34 -6.90
CA ASP A 190 -17.16 -2.59 -6.88
C ASP A 190 -17.88 -1.64 -7.85
N PRO A 191 -19.09 -1.98 -8.33
CA PRO A 191 -19.80 -1.18 -9.33
C PRO A 191 -20.06 0.27 -8.89
N GLU A 192 -20.38 0.48 -7.61
CA GLU A 192 -20.66 1.81 -7.06
C GLU A 192 -19.37 2.63 -6.96
N ALA A 193 -18.27 2.03 -6.53
CA ALA A 193 -16.97 2.69 -6.49
C ALA A 193 -16.49 3.08 -7.89
N LEU A 194 -16.69 2.23 -8.89
CA LEU A 194 -16.40 2.56 -10.29
C LEU A 194 -17.24 3.73 -10.79
N ALA A 195 -18.54 3.72 -10.54
CA ALA A 195 -19.42 4.83 -10.93
C ALA A 195 -18.96 6.15 -10.30
N ARG A 196 -18.62 6.14 -9.02
CA ARG A 196 -18.05 7.31 -8.32
C ARG A 196 -16.73 7.79 -8.92
N ARG A 197 -15.86 6.88 -9.35
CA ARG A 197 -14.60 7.22 -10.02
C ARG A 197 -14.84 7.92 -11.36
N VAL A 198 -15.73 7.38 -12.17
CA VAL A 198 -16.11 7.96 -13.48
C VAL A 198 -16.70 9.35 -13.28
N ASP A 199 -17.62 9.51 -12.30
CA ASP A 199 -18.22 10.81 -11.99
C ASP A 199 -17.19 11.84 -11.51
N ILE A 200 -16.24 11.47 -10.64
CA ILE A 200 -15.14 12.36 -10.22
C ILE A 200 -14.27 12.74 -11.43
N ALA A 201 -13.91 11.78 -12.30
CA ALA A 201 -13.13 12.04 -13.51
C ALA A 201 -13.86 13.01 -14.45
N ALA A 202 -15.17 12.81 -14.66
CA ALA A 202 -16.01 13.66 -15.51
C ALA A 202 -16.10 15.09 -14.96
N ARG A 203 -16.35 15.26 -13.66
CA ARG A 203 -16.39 16.58 -13.01
C ARG A 203 -15.05 17.30 -13.11
N LEU A 204 -13.95 16.58 -12.92
CA LEU A 204 -12.60 17.15 -13.04
C LEU A 204 -12.31 17.59 -14.47
N ALA A 205 -12.64 16.73 -15.46
CA ALA A 205 -12.49 17.07 -16.87
C ALA A 205 -13.31 18.29 -17.28
N GLN A 206 -14.55 18.41 -16.80
CA GLN A 206 -15.41 19.59 -17.05
C GLN A 206 -14.83 20.87 -16.44
N ARG A 207 -14.26 20.79 -15.25
CA ARG A 207 -13.69 21.94 -14.53
C ARG A 207 -12.36 22.40 -15.16
N LEU A 208 -11.45 21.47 -15.41
CA LEU A 208 -10.09 21.76 -15.86
C LEU A 208 -9.98 21.88 -17.38
N ARG A 209 -10.89 21.24 -18.12
CA ARG A 209 -10.92 21.20 -19.59
C ARG A 209 -9.55 20.84 -20.21
N PRO A 210 -8.91 19.74 -19.75
CA PRO A 210 -7.64 19.37 -20.33
C PRO A 210 -7.79 19.01 -21.80
N ASP A 211 -6.78 19.30 -22.61
CA ASP A 211 -6.78 18.91 -24.01
C ASP A 211 -6.73 17.39 -24.17
N PRO A 212 -7.68 16.77 -24.90
CA PRO A 212 -7.72 15.30 -25.04
C PRO A 212 -6.51 14.73 -25.79
N GLY A 213 -5.89 15.52 -26.69
CA GLY A 213 -4.70 15.11 -27.43
C GLY A 213 -3.48 15.07 -26.52
N GLU A 214 -3.29 16.10 -25.69
CA GLU A 214 -2.21 16.14 -24.69
C GLU A 214 -2.38 15.03 -23.64
N LEU A 215 -3.61 14.78 -23.18
CA LEU A 215 -3.90 13.65 -22.29
C LEU A 215 -3.52 12.32 -22.93
N LEU A 216 -3.92 12.09 -24.19
CA LEU A 216 -3.63 10.86 -24.90
C LEU A 216 -2.12 10.68 -25.11
N GLN A 217 -1.40 11.77 -25.38
CA GLN A 217 0.05 11.75 -25.48
C GLN A 217 0.72 11.44 -24.14
N THR A 218 0.26 12.08 -23.06
CA THR A 218 0.76 11.86 -21.69
C THR A 218 0.54 10.42 -21.22
N LEU A 219 -0.65 9.86 -21.50
CA LEU A 219 -0.99 8.51 -21.10
C LEU A 219 -0.38 7.44 -22.02
N GLY A 220 -0.02 7.80 -23.24
CA GLY A 220 0.74 7.00 -24.18
C GLY A 220 0.18 5.60 -24.39
N ASP A 221 1.06 4.62 -24.30
CA ASP A 221 0.72 3.20 -24.47
C ASP A 221 -0.12 2.63 -23.33
N GLY A 222 -0.32 3.39 -22.25
CA GLY A 222 -1.24 3.00 -21.17
C GLY A 222 -2.71 2.96 -21.61
N ILE A 223 -3.04 3.57 -22.76
CA ILE A 223 -4.40 3.57 -23.32
C ILE A 223 -4.50 2.54 -24.44
N GLY A 224 -5.29 1.51 -24.23
CA GLY A 224 -5.49 0.41 -25.17
C GLY A 224 -6.32 0.78 -26.42
N ALA A 225 -6.29 -0.11 -27.41
CA ALA A 225 -6.95 0.08 -28.70
C ALA A 225 -8.48 0.27 -28.55
N ALA A 226 -9.12 -0.43 -27.62
CA ALA A 226 -10.56 -0.31 -27.38
C ALA A 226 -10.95 1.09 -26.92
N THR A 227 -10.22 1.65 -25.94
CA THR A 227 -10.45 3.01 -25.45
C THR A 227 -10.16 4.04 -26.55
N ARG A 228 -9.08 3.88 -27.33
CA ARG A 228 -8.77 4.75 -28.49
C ARG A 228 -9.90 4.74 -29.54
N ALA A 229 -10.44 3.56 -29.85
CA ALA A 229 -11.56 3.45 -30.79
C ALA A 229 -12.85 4.08 -30.25
N ALA A 230 -13.13 3.97 -28.95
CA ALA A 230 -14.25 4.63 -28.30
C ALA A 230 -14.12 6.17 -28.38
N LEU A 231 -12.92 6.72 -28.14
CA LEU A 231 -12.66 8.16 -28.22
C LEU A 231 -12.95 8.76 -29.60
N GLN A 232 -12.68 8.00 -30.69
CA GLN A 232 -12.92 8.47 -32.04
C GLN A 232 -14.41 8.64 -32.36
N ARG A 233 -15.29 7.91 -31.65
CA ARG A 233 -16.74 7.93 -31.85
C ARG A 233 -17.42 9.05 -31.06
N GLU A 234 -16.72 9.62 -30.09
CA GLU A 234 -17.31 10.57 -29.16
C GLU A 234 -16.96 12.02 -29.51
N PRO A 235 -17.86 12.97 -29.23
CA PRO A 235 -17.59 14.40 -29.36
C PRO A 235 -16.34 14.82 -28.57
N GLU A 236 -15.57 15.74 -29.10
CA GLU A 236 -14.31 16.19 -28.51
C GLU A 236 -14.45 16.61 -27.04
N ARG A 237 -15.55 17.31 -26.70
CA ARG A 237 -15.86 17.74 -25.32
C ARG A 237 -15.96 16.62 -24.28
N LEU A 238 -16.22 15.37 -24.72
CA LEU A 238 -16.36 14.20 -23.84
C LEU A 238 -15.09 13.37 -23.77
N ARG A 239 -14.15 13.53 -24.70
CA ARG A 239 -12.97 12.67 -24.82
C ARG A 239 -12.08 12.71 -23.59
N ALA A 240 -11.86 13.89 -22.99
CA ALA A 240 -11.07 14.02 -21.78
C ALA A 240 -11.71 13.25 -20.61
N ALA A 241 -13.03 13.38 -20.41
CA ALA A 241 -13.76 12.64 -19.39
C ALA A 241 -13.72 11.13 -19.62
N LEU A 242 -13.85 10.69 -20.86
CA LEU A 242 -13.72 9.28 -21.24
C LEU A 242 -12.32 8.72 -20.96
N LEU A 243 -11.27 9.45 -21.31
CA LEU A 243 -9.89 9.03 -21.04
C LEU A 243 -9.65 8.84 -19.55
N LEU A 244 -10.03 9.83 -18.73
CA LEU A 244 -9.81 9.82 -17.29
C LEU A 244 -10.72 8.83 -16.54
N GLY A 245 -11.88 8.48 -17.13
CA GLY A 245 -12.80 7.46 -16.61
C GLY A 245 -12.58 6.06 -17.18
N ALA A 246 -11.72 5.92 -18.20
CA ALA A 246 -11.51 4.65 -18.89
C ALA A 246 -11.03 3.51 -17.99
N PRO A 247 -11.36 2.25 -18.32
CA PRO A 247 -10.82 1.08 -17.61
C PRO A 247 -9.29 1.06 -17.60
N ASP A 248 -8.64 1.46 -18.69
CA ASP A 248 -7.18 1.54 -18.78
C ASP A 248 -6.60 2.54 -17.76
N PHE A 249 -7.29 3.65 -17.53
CA PHE A 249 -6.86 4.64 -16.54
C PHE A 249 -6.99 4.16 -15.09
N GLN A 250 -7.78 3.11 -14.82
CA GLN A 250 -7.91 2.52 -13.48
C GLN A 250 -6.69 1.70 -13.07
N ASN A 251 -5.80 1.38 -14.00
CA ASN A 251 -4.62 0.54 -13.76
C ASN A 251 -3.32 1.35 -13.99
N THR A 252 -2.22 0.82 -13.43
CA THR A 252 -0.84 1.33 -13.62
C THR A 252 0.04 0.25 -14.20
#